data_b1ad9b863c51d9e71e9325a7bd3b91cb
#
_entry.id   b1ad9b863c51d9e71e9325a7bd3b91cb
#
_cell.length_a   1.000
_cell.length_b   1.000
_cell.length_c   1.000
_cell.angle_alpha   90.00
_cell.angle_beta   90.00
_cell.angle_gamma   90.00
#
_symmetry.space_group_name_H-M   'P 1'
#
loop_
_entity.id
_entity.type
_entity.pdbx_description
1 polymer ?
#
loop_
_entity_poly.entity_id
_entity_poly.type
_entity_poly.pdbx_seq_one_letter_code
_entity_poly.pdbx_strand_id
1 'polypeptide(L)'
;MKNAILILTLLISLSLANSCKLNSNGSSTQSDSGIPVIFDTDANNELDDQHALAYLLLNDRIFDVVGITVNATSNGGEIGEHMKEAQRVVDLVGWKDKVKVIQGANGDFEEIRSLLNQEVYDGSEAVDFIIREALKKRKEPLVLLPVGKLTNVALALEKEPSIAKNIRIVWLGANYPAPGEYNLDNDIPSMNYILEQDVPFEMVTVRYGESSGTAAVKAKRKNIYIRMPGLGPAVEHAVSGRHGGSFTSFGDYSVDLFRHITHLEDGCFRSLFDMAAVAIVKDPSWAGAVEIPCPRYTNGEWVEQPGNSRKITVWENFDAEAIMSDFYSTLEEATIAAGSDE
;
A
#
# COMPACT_ATOMS: atom_id res chain seq x y z
N MET A 1 34.30 -82.31 -6.78
CA MET A 1 33.39 -83.45 -6.91
C MET A 1 32.18 -83.19 -6.04
N LYS A 2 31.05 -83.28 -6.59
CA LYS A 2 29.69 -83.02 -6.06
C LYS A 2 29.20 -81.56 -6.06
N ASN A 3 28.50 -81.25 -7.14
CA ASN A 3 27.64 -80.09 -7.34
C ASN A 3 26.44 -80.14 -6.41
N ALA A 4 26.11 -79.06 -5.75
CA ALA A 4 24.82 -78.88 -5.10
C ALA A 4 24.16 -77.65 -5.77
N ILE A 5 23.13 -77.96 -6.51
CA ILE A 5 22.24 -77.00 -7.15
C ILE A 5 21.28 -76.46 -6.07
N LEU A 6 21.29 -75.17 -5.79
CA LEU A 6 20.33 -74.48 -4.88
C LEU A 6 19.19 -73.91 -5.72
N ILE A 7 18.01 -74.52 -5.58
CA ILE A 7 16.78 -74.05 -6.19
C ILE A 7 16.22 -72.91 -5.31
N LEU A 8 16.17 -71.72 -5.84
CA LEU A 8 15.56 -70.51 -5.19
C LEU A 8 14.08 -70.41 -5.60
N THR A 9 13.20 -70.84 -4.67
CA THR A 9 11.74 -70.66 -4.83
C THR A 9 11.35 -69.23 -4.58
N LEU A 10 10.83 -68.59 -5.60
CA LEU A 10 10.30 -67.20 -5.58
C LEU A 10 8.86 -67.22 -5.02
N LEU A 11 8.67 -66.81 -3.77
CA LEU A 11 7.34 -66.52 -3.18
C LEU A 11 6.91 -65.14 -3.57
N ILE A 12 5.94 -65.06 -4.48
CA ILE A 12 5.24 -63.84 -4.84
C ILE A 12 4.16 -63.59 -3.76
N SER A 13 4.42 -62.66 -2.87
CA SER A 13 3.41 -62.14 -1.93
C SER A 13 2.64 -60.98 -2.61
N LEU A 14 1.37 -61.29 -2.92
CA LEU A 14 0.43 -60.30 -3.40
C LEU A 14 0.02 -59.39 -2.21
N SER A 15 0.60 -58.19 -2.10
CA SER A 15 0.14 -57.18 -1.17
C SER A 15 -0.95 -56.35 -1.86
N LEU A 16 -2.18 -56.55 -1.38
CA LEU A 16 -3.31 -55.69 -1.67
C LEU A 16 -3.01 -54.27 -1.11
N ALA A 17 -2.64 -53.37 -1.99
CA ALA A 17 -2.56 -51.94 -1.67
C ALA A 17 -3.99 -51.37 -1.56
N ASN A 18 -4.49 -51.24 -0.33
CA ASN A 18 -5.65 -50.38 -0.07
C ASN A 18 -5.23 -48.91 -0.37
N SER A 19 -5.66 -48.45 -1.53
CA SER A 19 -5.58 -47.03 -1.92
C SER A 19 -6.54 -46.26 -1.06
N CYS A 20 -6.08 -45.74 0.08
CA CYS A 20 -6.75 -44.63 0.74
C CYS A 20 -6.71 -43.41 -0.20
N LYS A 21 -7.82 -43.16 -0.87
CA LYS A 21 -8.06 -41.84 -1.46
C LYS A 21 -8.07 -40.83 -0.33
N LEU A 22 -6.96 -40.12 -0.11
CA LEU A 22 -6.97 -38.85 0.58
C LEU A 22 -7.84 -37.90 -0.25
N ASN A 23 -9.05 -37.68 0.20
CA ASN A 23 -9.86 -36.52 -0.22
C ASN A 23 -9.12 -35.28 0.29
N SER A 24 -8.27 -34.71 -0.55
CA SER A 24 -7.80 -33.32 -0.41
C SER A 24 -8.90 -32.36 -0.85
N ASN A 25 -10.04 -32.37 -0.15
CA ASN A 25 -10.95 -31.25 -0.14
C ASN A 25 -10.49 -30.27 0.94
N GLY A 26 -9.29 -29.75 0.81
CA GLY A 26 -8.92 -28.45 1.31
C GLY A 26 -9.47 -27.41 0.34
N SER A 27 -10.78 -27.21 0.37
CA SER A 27 -11.41 -26.00 -0.13
C SER A 27 -10.85 -24.85 0.71
N SER A 28 -9.75 -24.24 0.26
CA SER A 28 -9.47 -22.86 0.60
C SER A 28 -10.66 -22.09 0.02
N THR A 29 -11.61 -21.75 0.86
CA THR A 29 -12.58 -20.69 0.57
C THR A 29 -11.77 -19.40 0.53
N GLN A 30 -11.13 -19.14 -0.61
CA GLN A 30 -10.72 -17.82 -1.00
C GLN A 30 -12.01 -17.00 -0.94
N SER A 31 -12.10 -16.02 -0.05
CA SER A 31 -13.25 -15.13 0.00
C SER A 31 -13.40 -14.50 -1.37
N ASP A 32 -14.59 -14.58 -1.98
CA ASP A 32 -14.91 -13.96 -3.29
C ASP A 32 -14.80 -12.42 -3.29
N SER A 33 -14.37 -11.82 -2.19
CA SER A 33 -14.09 -10.39 -2.06
C SER A 33 -12.64 -10.18 -1.66
N GLY A 34 -11.89 -9.42 -2.46
CA GLY A 34 -10.54 -8.99 -2.15
C GLY A 34 -10.45 -8.23 -0.82
N ILE A 35 -9.24 -7.86 -0.40
CA ILE A 35 -9.00 -7.03 0.79
C ILE A 35 -9.60 -5.64 0.55
N PRO A 36 -10.64 -5.23 1.32
CA PRO A 36 -11.25 -3.92 1.11
C PRO A 36 -10.30 -2.81 1.56
N VAL A 37 -9.95 -1.89 0.66
CA VAL A 37 -8.97 -0.84 0.93
C VAL A 37 -9.44 0.52 0.43
N ILE A 38 -9.23 1.57 1.24
CA ILE A 38 -9.17 2.97 0.82
C ILE A 38 -7.70 3.38 0.85
N PHE A 39 -7.19 3.84 -0.28
CA PHE A 39 -5.86 4.40 -0.40
C PHE A 39 -5.93 5.91 -0.19
N ASP A 40 -5.14 6.48 0.73
CA ASP A 40 -5.10 7.91 1.00
C ASP A 40 -3.71 8.46 0.68
N THR A 41 -3.61 9.41 -0.25
CA THR A 41 -2.36 9.76 -0.94
C THR A 41 -2.18 11.27 -1.11
N ASP A 42 -0.94 11.74 -1.13
CA ASP A 42 -0.52 13.08 -1.55
C ASP A 42 0.24 13.04 -2.88
N ALA A 43 -0.30 12.30 -3.84
CA ALA A 43 0.30 11.82 -5.09
C ALA A 43 1.12 12.81 -5.93
N ASN A 44 0.99 14.13 -5.74
CA ASN A 44 1.79 15.11 -6.49
C ASN A 44 3.08 15.54 -5.77
N ASN A 45 3.34 15.01 -4.59
CA ASN A 45 4.53 15.32 -3.81
C ASN A 45 5.80 14.81 -4.52
N GLU A 46 5.98 13.50 -4.58
CA GLU A 46 7.15 12.82 -5.16
C GLU A 46 6.72 11.89 -6.31
N LEU A 47 7.26 10.68 -6.41
CA LEU A 47 6.89 9.70 -7.44
C LEU A 47 6.53 8.31 -6.88
N ASP A 48 6.73 8.06 -5.62
CA ASP A 48 6.46 6.78 -4.97
C ASP A 48 4.96 6.51 -4.77
N ASP A 49 4.17 7.55 -4.46
CA ASP A 49 2.69 7.48 -4.48
C ASP A 49 2.14 6.91 -5.79
N GLN A 50 2.63 7.43 -6.94
CA GLN A 50 2.15 6.98 -8.25
C GLN A 50 2.46 5.51 -8.49
N HIS A 51 3.64 5.04 -8.05
CA HIS A 51 4.04 3.64 -8.17
C HIS A 51 3.23 2.77 -7.21
N ALA A 52 3.00 3.22 -5.98
CA ALA A 52 2.15 2.53 -5.01
C ALA A 52 0.70 2.41 -5.48
N LEU A 53 0.13 3.50 -6.00
CA LEU A 53 -1.24 3.52 -6.51
C LEU A 53 -1.40 2.61 -7.73
N ALA A 54 -0.47 2.66 -8.70
CA ALA A 54 -0.50 1.78 -9.86
C ALA A 54 -0.37 0.31 -9.43
N TYR A 55 0.54 0.00 -8.51
CA TYR A 55 0.73 -1.34 -7.97
C TYR A 55 -0.51 -1.86 -7.25
N LEU A 56 -1.17 -1.03 -6.44
CA LEU A 56 -2.42 -1.36 -5.78
C LEU A 56 -3.53 -1.71 -6.78
N LEU A 57 -3.78 -0.81 -7.74
CA LEU A 57 -4.87 -0.95 -8.71
C LEU A 57 -4.68 -2.14 -9.66
N LEU A 58 -3.45 -2.46 -10.03
CA LEU A 58 -3.13 -3.61 -10.89
C LEU A 58 -3.13 -4.96 -10.14
N ASN A 59 -3.27 -4.97 -8.82
CA ASN A 59 -3.49 -6.16 -8.00
C ASN A 59 -4.97 -6.37 -7.64
N ASP A 60 -5.88 -6.17 -8.60
CA ASP A 60 -7.35 -6.22 -8.41
C ASP A 60 -7.91 -7.59 -8.00
N ARG A 61 -7.13 -8.66 -8.17
CA ARG A 61 -7.48 -9.99 -7.65
C ARG A 61 -7.23 -10.14 -6.14
N ILE A 62 -6.41 -9.25 -5.57
CA ILE A 62 -6.03 -9.24 -4.15
C ILE A 62 -6.79 -8.14 -3.41
N PHE A 63 -6.91 -6.97 -4.01
CA PHE A 63 -7.52 -5.79 -3.41
C PHE A 63 -8.89 -5.47 -3.98
N ASP A 64 -9.84 -5.20 -3.10
CA ASP A 64 -11.09 -4.51 -3.41
C ASP A 64 -10.88 -3.01 -3.11
N VAL A 65 -10.42 -2.26 -4.11
CA VAL A 65 -10.13 -0.83 -3.95
C VAL A 65 -11.43 -0.04 -3.93
N VAL A 66 -11.89 0.28 -2.73
CA VAL A 66 -13.18 0.93 -2.47
C VAL A 66 -13.18 2.39 -2.93
N GLY A 67 -12.05 3.06 -2.84
CA GLY A 67 -11.84 4.43 -3.28
C GLY A 67 -10.44 4.94 -2.98
N ILE A 68 -10.13 6.10 -3.53
CA ILE A 68 -8.87 6.82 -3.31
C ILE A 68 -9.21 8.17 -2.73
N THR A 69 -8.75 8.46 -1.52
CA THR A 69 -8.83 9.79 -0.91
C THR A 69 -7.49 10.50 -1.06
N VAL A 70 -7.54 11.81 -1.19
CA VAL A 70 -6.35 12.61 -1.43
C VAL A 70 -6.19 13.64 -0.33
N ASN A 71 -4.97 13.90 0.09
CA ASN A 71 -4.63 14.99 0.98
C ASN A 71 -3.50 15.84 0.36
N ALA A 72 -3.29 17.06 0.84
CA ALA A 72 -2.19 17.90 0.42
C ALA A 72 -1.14 17.98 1.53
N THR A 73 0.11 17.86 1.14
CA THR A 73 1.27 18.03 2.00
C THR A 73 2.06 19.28 1.58
N SER A 74 3.14 19.61 2.27
CA SER A 74 3.91 20.84 2.06
C SER A 74 4.55 20.95 0.66
N ASN A 75 4.71 19.83 -0.05
CA ASN A 75 5.16 19.80 -1.43
C ASN A 75 4.01 19.36 -2.36
N GLY A 76 4.16 19.62 -3.66
CA GLY A 76 3.17 19.16 -4.66
C GLY A 76 2.03 20.15 -4.92
N GLY A 77 1.94 21.24 -4.16
CA GLY A 77 0.95 22.29 -4.34
C GLY A 77 -0.36 22.04 -3.59
N GLU A 78 -1.41 22.73 -3.99
CA GLU A 78 -2.73 22.62 -3.39
C GLU A 78 -3.41 21.29 -3.72
N ILE A 79 -4.43 20.92 -2.94
CA ILE A 79 -5.17 19.66 -3.07
C ILE A 79 -5.58 19.32 -4.52
N GLY A 80 -5.89 20.33 -5.33
CA GLY A 80 -6.28 20.13 -6.73
C GLY A 80 -5.17 19.55 -7.61
N GLU A 81 -3.90 19.79 -7.30
CA GLU A 81 -2.77 19.23 -8.03
C GLU A 81 -2.56 17.74 -7.64
N HIS A 82 -2.70 17.42 -6.36
CA HIS A 82 -2.67 16.04 -5.87
C HIS A 82 -3.82 15.21 -6.45
N MET A 83 -5.02 15.78 -6.51
CA MET A 83 -6.19 15.18 -7.16
C MET A 83 -5.94 14.84 -8.64
N LYS A 84 -5.37 15.80 -9.39
CA LYS A 84 -5.04 15.59 -10.81
C LYS A 84 -4.03 14.48 -11.00
N GLU A 85 -3.05 14.39 -10.10
CA GLU A 85 -2.00 13.38 -10.20
C GLU A 85 -2.54 11.98 -9.86
N ALA A 86 -3.30 11.82 -8.78
CA ALA A 86 -3.96 10.56 -8.45
C ALA A 86 -4.87 10.10 -9.59
N GLN A 87 -5.69 11.02 -10.16
CA GLN A 87 -6.57 10.71 -11.30
C GLN A 87 -5.76 10.29 -12.54
N ARG A 88 -4.62 10.92 -12.81
CA ARG A 88 -3.73 10.56 -13.91
C ARG A 88 -3.26 9.12 -13.83
N VAL A 89 -2.86 8.66 -12.65
CA VAL A 89 -2.46 7.26 -12.44
C VAL A 89 -3.64 6.32 -12.65
N VAL A 90 -4.80 6.65 -12.08
CA VAL A 90 -6.04 5.88 -12.27
C VAL A 90 -6.39 5.73 -13.75
N ASP A 91 -6.27 6.82 -14.51
CA ASP A 91 -6.53 6.81 -15.95
C ASP A 91 -5.51 5.94 -16.70
N LEU A 92 -4.22 6.04 -16.37
CA LEU A 92 -3.13 5.30 -17.02
C LEU A 92 -3.13 3.80 -16.74
N VAL A 93 -3.77 3.34 -15.66
CA VAL A 93 -3.93 1.91 -15.39
C VAL A 93 -5.30 1.36 -15.81
N GLY A 94 -6.10 2.17 -16.55
CA GLY A 94 -7.39 1.74 -17.09
C GLY A 94 -8.51 1.61 -16.06
N TRP A 95 -8.44 2.40 -14.97
CA TRP A 95 -9.42 2.36 -13.86
C TRP A 95 -10.33 3.58 -13.77
N LYS A 96 -10.33 4.45 -14.77
CA LYS A 96 -11.05 5.73 -14.82
C LYS A 96 -12.49 5.66 -14.30
N ASP A 97 -13.24 4.64 -14.71
CA ASP A 97 -14.65 4.47 -14.37
C ASP A 97 -14.89 3.39 -13.28
N LYS A 98 -13.81 2.80 -12.74
CA LYS A 98 -13.89 1.71 -11.76
C LYS A 98 -13.73 2.19 -10.33
N VAL A 99 -12.96 3.24 -10.10
CA VAL A 99 -12.68 3.78 -8.76
C VAL A 99 -12.85 5.29 -8.76
N LYS A 100 -13.25 5.85 -7.62
CA LYS A 100 -13.36 7.31 -7.43
C LYS A 100 -12.13 7.85 -6.74
N VAL A 101 -11.63 8.96 -7.24
CA VAL A 101 -10.67 9.83 -6.55
C VAL A 101 -11.47 10.93 -5.86
N ILE A 102 -11.29 11.09 -4.55
CA ILE A 102 -12.12 11.90 -3.67
C ILE A 102 -11.25 12.96 -3.00
N GLN A 103 -11.68 14.21 -3.12
CA GLN A 103 -10.96 15.32 -2.52
C GLN A 103 -11.01 15.24 -0.99
N GLY A 104 -9.84 15.29 -0.36
CA GLY A 104 -9.67 15.36 1.08
C GLY A 104 -9.10 16.72 1.51
N ALA A 105 -8.45 16.72 2.68
CA ALA A 105 -7.99 17.92 3.35
C ALA A 105 -6.79 18.56 2.65
N ASN A 106 -6.87 19.87 2.45
CA ASN A 106 -5.75 20.72 2.10
C ASN A 106 -5.01 21.17 3.37
N GLY A 107 -5.74 21.64 4.38
CA GLY A 107 -5.22 22.04 5.70
C GLY A 107 -4.92 20.87 6.63
N ASP A 108 -4.57 21.17 7.88
CA ASP A 108 -4.16 20.22 8.90
C ASP A 108 -5.29 19.88 9.87
N PHE A 109 -5.11 18.81 10.66
CA PHE A 109 -6.12 18.30 11.59
C PHE A 109 -6.62 19.36 12.57
N GLU A 110 -5.71 20.12 13.23
CA GLU A 110 -6.10 21.14 14.23
C GLU A 110 -6.83 22.34 13.61
N GLU A 111 -6.56 22.65 12.34
CA GLU A 111 -7.25 23.72 11.62
C GLU A 111 -8.70 23.34 11.32
N ILE A 112 -8.93 22.06 10.99
CA ILE A 112 -10.22 21.60 10.45
C ILE A 112 -11.11 21.01 11.53
N ARG A 113 -10.57 20.36 12.58
CA ARG A 113 -11.36 19.59 13.58
C ARG A 113 -12.51 20.36 14.21
N SER A 114 -12.35 21.67 14.44
CA SER A 114 -13.40 22.52 15.01
C SER A 114 -14.59 22.75 14.09
N LEU A 115 -14.44 22.42 12.79
CA LEU A 115 -15.42 22.64 11.73
C LEU A 115 -16.24 21.38 11.39
N LEU A 116 -15.97 20.25 12.03
CA LEU A 116 -16.57 18.94 11.72
C LEU A 116 -18.10 18.89 11.86
N ASN A 117 -18.71 19.83 12.62
CA ASN A 117 -20.16 19.98 12.75
C ASN A 117 -20.80 20.74 11.57
N GLN A 118 -20.02 21.32 10.66
CA GLN A 118 -20.52 21.99 9.47
C GLN A 118 -20.78 20.95 8.37
N GLU A 119 -21.72 21.26 7.48
CA GLU A 119 -22.04 20.40 6.34
C GLU A 119 -20.88 20.33 5.32
N VAL A 120 -20.20 21.47 5.13
CA VAL A 120 -19.07 21.59 4.19
C VAL A 120 -17.90 22.24 4.92
N TYR A 121 -16.77 21.56 4.89
CA TYR A 121 -15.48 22.02 5.41
C TYR A 121 -14.35 21.40 4.57
N ASP A 122 -13.14 21.86 4.75
CA ASP A 122 -11.98 21.31 4.05
C ASP A 122 -11.81 19.82 4.34
N GLY A 123 -11.77 18.98 3.29
CA GLY A 123 -11.69 17.52 3.41
C GLY A 123 -13.00 16.80 3.69
N SER A 124 -14.15 17.49 3.79
CA SER A 124 -15.45 16.88 4.15
C SER A 124 -15.83 15.71 3.24
N GLU A 125 -15.53 15.77 1.93
CA GLU A 125 -15.87 14.70 0.99
C GLU A 125 -15.13 13.39 1.30
N ALA A 126 -13.83 13.45 1.57
CA ALA A 126 -13.04 12.27 1.93
C ALA A 126 -13.41 11.74 3.31
N VAL A 127 -13.60 12.63 4.29
CA VAL A 127 -14.01 12.26 5.65
C VAL A 127 -15.35 11.53 5.63
N ASP A 128 -16.35 12.06 4.96
CA ASP A 128 -17.67 11.43 4.86
C ASP A 128 -17.65 10.15 4.02
N PHE A 129 -16.76 10.07 3.03
CA PHE A 129 -16.54 8.84 2.28
C PHE A 129 -15.94 7.75 3.18
N ILE A 130 -14.88 8.04 3.92
CA ILE A 130 -14.23 7.09 4.84
C ILE A 130 -15.25 6.59 5.87
N ILE A 131 -15.99 7.48 6.50
CA ILE A 131 -17.03 7.12 7.50
C ILE A 131 -18.09 6.20 6.88
N ARG A 132 -18.64 6.59 5.73
CA ARG A 132 -19.67 5.81 5.05
C ARG A 132 -19.20 4.41 4.68
N GLU A 133 -17.97 4.30 4.19
CA GLU A 133 -17.39 3.01 3.82
C GLU A 133 -17.06 2.17 5.05
N ALA A 134 -16.51 2.76 6.12
CA ALA A 134 -16.20 2.07 7.36
C ALA A 134 -17.45 1.56 8.12
N LEU A 135 -18.60 2.22 7.95
CA LEU A 135 -19.86 1.78 8.55
C LEU A 135 -20.55 0.64 7.77
N LYS A 136 -20.12 0.32 6.55
CA LYS A 136 -20.64 -0.84 5.82
C LYS A 136 -20.26 -2.14 6.52
N LYS A 137 -21.20 -3.05 6.59
CA LYS A 137 -20.94 -4.39 7.15
C LYS A 137 -20.05 -5.18 6.22
N ARG A 138 -18.87 -5.56 6.70
CA ARG A 138 -17.87 -6.39 5.99
C ARG A 138 -17.49 -7.62 6.83
N LYS A 139 -16.92 -8.63 6.19
CA LYS A 139 -16.33 -9.78 6.89
C LYS A 139 -15.00 -9.41 7.51
N GLU A 140 -14.19 -8.67 6.75
CA GLU A 140 -12.87 -8.18 7.15
C GLU A 140 -12.93 -6.67 7.40
N PRO A 141 -12.11 -6.13 8.31
CA PRO A 141 -12.01 -4.69 8.50
C PRO A 141 -11.60 -3.97 7.21
N LEU A 142 -12.14 -2.76 7.02
CA LEU A 142 -11.69 -1.89 5.95
C LEU A 142 -10.26 -1.42 6.24
N VAL A 143 -9.35 -1.69 5.34
CA VAL A 143 -7.98 -1.17 5.42
C VAL A 143 -7.99 0.29 4.97
N LEU A 144 -7.62 1.19 5.88
CA LEU A 144 -7.22 2.55 5.51
C LEU A 144 -5.71 2.54 5.33
N LEU A 145 -5.26 2.81 4.11
CA LEU A 145 -3.86 2.78 3.71
C LEU A 145 -3.36 4.18 3.35
N PRO A 146 -3.12 5.04 4.36
CA PRO A 146 -2.55 6.35 4.12
C PRO A 146 -1.05 6.25 3.85
N VAL A 147 -0.62 6.93 2.79
CA VAL A 147 0.79 7.10 2.39
C VAL A 147 1.20 8.58 2.38
N GLY A 148 0.32 9.47 2.81
CA GLY A 148 0.55 10.87 3.12
C GLY A 148 0.32 11.18 4.60
N LYS A 149 -0.01 12.44 4.93
CA LYS A 149 -0.36 12.84 6.28
C LYS A 149 -1.69 12.20 6.73
N LEU A 150 -1.88 12.00 8.03
CA LEU A 150 -3.03 11.28 8.59
C LEU A 150 -4.32 12.12 8.75
N THR A 151 -4.36 13.34 8.26
CA THR A 151 -5.45 14.31 8.47
C THR A 151 -6.83 13.74 8.16
N ASN A 152 -7.04 13.17 6.96
CA ASN A 152 -8.33 12.63 6.55
C ASN A 152 -8.83 11.52 7.49
N VAL A 153 -7.93 10.64 7.91
CA VAL A 153 -8.23 9.50 8.79
C VAL A 153 -8.55 9.99 10.21
N ALA A 154 -7.76 10.92 10.73
CA ALA A 154 -7.97 11.52 12.05
C ALA A 154 -9.30 12.27 12.14
N LEU A 155 -9.63 13.07 11.12
CA LEU A 155 -10.91 13.79 11.03
C LEU A 155 -12.10 12.82 10.95
N ALA A 156 -11.96 11.70 10.23
CA ALA A 156 -13.00 10.68 10.15
C ALA A 156 -13.25 10.01 11.51
N LEU A 157 -12.19 9.66 12.24
CA LEU A 157 -12.27 9.11 13.60
C LEU A 157 -12.81 10.11 14.62
N GLU A 158 -12.46 11.40 14.54
CA GLU A 158 -12.97 12.45 15.41
C GLU A 158 -14.47 12.67 15.17
N LYS A 159 -14.90 12.71 13.89
CA LYS A 159 -16.30 12.92 13.52
C LYS A 159 -17.18 11.71 13.86
N GLU A 160 -16.68 10.49 13.68
CA GLU A 160 -17.41 9.25 13.91
C GLU A 160 -16.50 8.19 14.58
N PRO A 161 -16.29 8.26 15.91
CA PRO A 161 -15.40 7.34 16.62
C PRO A 161 -15.81 5.86 16.51
N SER A 162 -17.09 5.59 16.23
CA SER A 162 -17.61 4.22 16.14
C SER A 162 -16.98 3.41 14.99
N ILE A 163 -16.35 4.07 13.99
CA ILE A 163 -15.69 3.40 12.89
C ILE A 163 -14.41 2.66 13.32
N ALA A 164 -13.80 3.03 14.44
CA ALA A 164 -12.53 2.47 14.92
C ALA A 164 -12.52 0.92 14.96
N LYS A 165 -13.63 0.31 15.31
CA LYS A 165 -13.79 -1.16 15.37
C LYS A 165 -13.96 -1.85 14.02
N ASN A 166 -14.17 -1.09 12.95
CA ASN A 166 -14.46 -1.60 11.61
C ASN A 166 -13.29 -1.36 10.63
N ILE A 167 -12.26 -0.66 11.07
CA ILE A 167 -11.11 -0.29 10.24
C ILE A 167 -9.80 -0.84 10.81
N ARG A 168 -8.82 -0.91 9.95
CA ARG A 168 -7.42 -1.17 10.25
C ARG A 168 -6.59 -0.13 9.51
N ILE A 169 -5.76 0.62 10.22
CA ILE A 169 -4.94 1.68 9.63
C ILE A 169 -3.54 1.12 9.40
N VAL A 170 -3.07 1.14 8.16
CA VAL A 170 -1.70 0.78 7.77
C VAL A 170 -1.07 2.02 7.17
N TRP A 171 -0.28 2.74 7.95
CA TRP A 171 0.24 4.05 7.60
C TRP A 171 1.71 4.01 7.24
N LEU A 172 2.04 4.46 6.03
CA LEU A 172 3.43 4.79 5.69
C LEU A 172 3.76 6.15 6.31
N GLY A 173 4.65 6.12 7.28
CA GLY A 173 5.10 7.32 7.97
C GLY A 173 6.00 6.98 9.13
N ALA A 174 6.60 7.99 9.69
CA ALA A 174 7.54 7.92 10.78
C ALA A 174 8.89 7.25 10.46
N ASN A 175 9.91 7.83 11.04
CA ASN A 175 11.29 7.31 11.02
C ASN A 175 11.60 6.50 12.30
N TYR A 176 10.56 6.01 13.00
CA TYR A 176 10.66 5.34 14.30
C TYR A 176 11.74 4.24 14.33
N PRO A 177 12.60 4.18 15.39
CA PRO A 177 12.53 4.98 16.62
C PRO A 177 13.20 6.38 16.51
N ALA A 178 13.85 6.71 15.40
CA ALA A 178 14.41 8.04 15.19
C ALA A 178 13.29 9.07 14.92
N PRO A 179 13.50 10.35 15.22
CA PRO A 179 12.53 11.40 14.94
C PRO A 179 12.49 11.76 13.45
N GLY A 180 11.46 12.52 13.10
CA GLY A 180 11.27 13.13 11.79
C GLY A 180 10.88 12.12 10.72
N GLU A 181 9.97 12.50 9.90
CA GLU A 181 9.61 11.86 8.63
C GLU A 181 8.58 12.80 7.96
N TYR A 182 8.61 12.82 6.64
CA TYR A 182 7.85 13.80 5.87
C TYR A 182 6.33 13.76 6.16
N ASN A 183 5.70 12.59 6.13
CA ASN A 183 4.26 12.45 6.37
C ASN A 183 3.89 12.78 7.82
N LEU A 184 4.74 12.37 8.77
CA LEU A 184 4.62 12.73 10.18
C LEU A 184 4.71 14.24 10.39
N ASP A 185 5.75 14.86 9.81
CA ASP A 185 6.04 16.29 10.02
C ASP A 185 4.99 17.20 9.37
N ASN A 186 4.25 16.70 8.37
CA ASN A 186 3.17 17.43 7.73
C ASN A 186 1.90 17.54 8.61
N ASP A 187 1.65 16.60 9.56
CA ASP A 187 0.54 16.74 10.51
C ASP A 187 0.74 15.89 11.77
N ILE A 188 1.67 16.32 12.63
CA ILE A 188 1.93 15.66 13.92
C ILE A 188 0.67 15.54 14.80
N PRO A 189 -0.22 16.56 14.89
CA PRO A 189 -1.46 16.44 15.66
C PRO A 189 -2.36 15.29 15.24
N SER A 190 -2.54 15.06 13.93
CA SER A 190 -3.38 13.96 13.43
C SER A 190 -2.84 12.60 13.85
N MET A 191 -1.52 12.41 13.76
CA MET A 191 -0.87 11.17 14.18
C MET A 191 -1.01 10.96 15.68
N ASN A 192 -0.74 11.98 16.51
CA ASN A 192 -0.91 11.88 17.97
C ASN A 192 -2.36 11.58 18.35
N TYR A 193 -3.33 12.21 17.68
CA TYR A 193 -4.74 11.91 17.87
C TYR A 193 -5.04 10.42 17.64
N ILE A 194 -4.57 9.86 16.51
CA ILE A 194 -4.79 8.43 16.18
C ILE A 194 -4.11 7.51 17.21
N LEU A 195 -2.92 7.84 17.68
CA LEU A 195 -2.23 7.06 18.72
C LEU A 195 -3.00 7.04 20.06
N GLU A 196 -3.89 7.99 20.30
CA GLU A 196 -4.75 8.02 21.49
C GLU A 196 -6.06 7.24 21.31
N GLN A 197 -6.43 6.87 20.06
CA GLN A 197 -7.67 6.14 19.78
C GLN A 197 -7.49 4.62 19.92
N ASP A 198 -8.56 3.92 20.32
CA ASP A 198 -8.59 2.45 20.35
C ASP A 198 -8.91 1.90 18.96
N VAL A 199 -7.96 1.99 18.04
CA VAL A 199 -8.05 1.55 16.65
C VAL A 199 -6.82 0.71 16.30
N PRO A 200 -6.95 -0.40 15.55
CA PRO A 200 -5.80 -1.13 15.01
C PRO A 200 -4.93 -0.19 14.14
N PHE A 201 -3.70 0.03 14.59
CA PHE A 201 -2.76 0.93 13.92
C PHE A 201 -1.41 0.25 13.68
N GLU A 202 -0.96 0.33 12.45
CA GLU A 202 0.28 -0.26 11.96
C GLU A 202 1.13 0.83 11.33
N MET A 203 2.33 1.00 11.86
CA MET A 203 3.31 1.98 11.41
C MET A 203 4.29 1.29 10.46
N VAL A 204 4.29 1.70 9.20
CA VAL A 204 5.22 1.25 8.16
C VAL A 204 6.39 2.21 8.14
N THR A 205 7.49 1.85 8.81
CA THR A 205 8.58 2.79 9.10
C THR A 205 9.49 3.06 7.92
N VAL A 206 9.83 4.32 7.73
CA VAL A 206 10.71 4.77 6.63
C VAL A 206 12.18 4.43 6.89
N ARG A 207 12.72 4.78 8.05
CA ARG A 207 14.11 4.58 8.49
C ARG A 207 15.12 5.01 7.43
N TYR A 208 15.18 6.31 7.21
CA TYR A 208 16.07 6.91 6.21
C TYR A 208 17.51 6.43 6.33
N GLY A 209 18.07 5.96 5.21
CA GLY A 209 19.45 5.48 5.14
C GLY A 209 19.71 4.11 5.75
N GLU A 210 18.67 3.45 6.33
CA GLU A 210 18.79 2.12 6.91
C GLU A 210 18.18 1.04 6.00
N SER A 211 18.71 -0.17 6.09
CA SER A 211 18.17 -1.32 5.36
C SER A 211 16.91 -1.92 6.00
N SER A 212 16.59 -1.48 7.22
CA SER A 212 15.46 -2.01 8.00
C SER A 212 14.12 -1.33 7.73
N GLY A 213 14.11 -0.16 7.09
CA GLY A 213 12.90 0.58 6.74
C GLY A 213 12.50 0.46 5.28
N THR A 214 11.39 1.11 4.91
CA THR A 214 10.94 1.18 3.50
C THR A 214 11.94 1.90 2.60
N ALA A 215 12.86 2.68 3.17
CA ALA A 215 14.01 3.25 2.46
C ALA A 215 14.88 2.21 1.74
N ALA A 216 14.78 0.93 2.10
CA ALA A 216 15.46 -0.17 1.41
C ALA A 216 14.79 -0.57 0.08
N VAL A 217 13.50 -0.29 -0.10
CA VAL A 217 12.73 -0.63 -1.30
C VAL A 217 13.04 0.39 -2.39
N LYS A 218 14.08 0.12 -3.18
CA LYS A 218 14.67 1.08 -4.12
C LYS A 218 14.52 0.66 -5.57
N ALA A 219 14.03 1.58 -6.39
CA ALA A 219 14.10 1.46 -7.84
C ALA A 219 15.42 2.01 -8.37
N LYS A 220 16.15 1.22 -9.15
CA LYS A 220 17.31 1.70 -9.88
C LYS A 220 16.88 2.39 -11.15
N ARG A 221 17.21 3.67 -11.33
CA ARG A 221 16.82 4.46 -12.52
C ARG A 221 17.11 3.76 -13.85
N LYS A 222 18.26 3.07 -13.96
CA LYS A 222 18.60 2.29 -15.16
C LYS A 222 17.58 1.16 -15.41
N ASN A 223 17.12 0.49 -14.36
CA ASN A 223 16.14 -0.60 -14.49
C ASN A 223 14.78 -0.06 -14.93
N ILE A 224 14.37 1.10 -14.39
CA ILE A 224 13.15 1.79 -14.84
C ILE A 224 13.23 2.07 -16.34
N TYR A 225 14.31 2.68 -16.82
CA TYR A 225 14.47 3.00 -18.24
C TYR A 225 14.51 1.79 -19.19
N ILE A 226 14.89 0.62 -18.68
CA ILE A 226 14.99 -0.61 -19.49
C ILE A 226 13.70 -1.45 -19.39
N ARG A 227 13.10 -1.56 -18.20
CA ARG A 227 12.00 -2.48 -17.95
C ARG A 227 10.62 -1.85 -18.10
N MET A 228 10.46 -0.59 -17.67
CA MET A 228 9.14 0.05 -17.60
C MET A 228 8.52 0.44 -18.96
N PRO A 229 9.26 0.79 -20.04
CA PRO A 229 8.64 1.22 -21.30
C PRO A 229 7.56 0.25 -21.77
N GLY A 230 6.34 0.77 -21.96
CA GLY A 230 5.18 0.01 -22.44
C GLY A 230 4.53 -0.93 -21.41
N LEU A 231 5.02 -1.01 -20.17
CA LEU A 231 4.40 -1.85 -19.14
C LEU A 231 3.10 -1.26 -18.58
N GLY A 232 2.22 -2.18 -18.19
CA GLY A 232 0.84 -1.88 -17.76
C GLY A 232 -0.14 -1.96 -18.94
N PRO A 233 -1.44 -1.86 -18.68
CA PRO A 233 -2.44 -1.84 -19.74
C PRO A 233 -2.26 -0.61 -20.63
N ALA A 234 -2.45 -0.75 -21.93
CA ALA A 234 -2.50 0.38 -22.84
C ALA A 234 -3.91 0.99 -22.82
N VAL A 235 -4.01 2.29 -22.53
CA VAL A 235 -5.28 3.00 -22.53
C VAL A 235 -5.56 3.62 -23.91
N GLU A 236 -6.83 3.62 -24.32
CA GLU A 236 -7.27 4.09 -25.64
C GLU A 236 -6.93 5.58 -25.85
N HIS A 237 -7.14 6.39 -24.82
CA HIS A 237 -6.91 7.83 -24.87
C HIS A 237 -5.68 8.21 -24.06
N ALA A 238 -4.75 8.86 -24.73
CA ALA A 238 -3.52 9.28 -24.08
C ALA A 238 -3.79 10.31 -22.97
N VAL A 239 -3.08 10.15 -21.85
CA VAL A 239 -3.16 10.97 -20.65
C VAL A 239 -1.97 11.93 -20.61
N SER A 240 -2.22 13.20 -20.33
CA SER A 240 -1.16 14.20 -20.22
C SER A 240 -0.39 14.03 -18.92
N GLY A 241 0.95 13.96 -18.99
CA GLY A 241 1.83 13.86 -17.83
C GLY A 241 1.94 15.17 -17.03
N ARG A 242 2.33 15.09 -15.77
CA ARG A 242 2.52 16.27 -14.90
C ARG A 242 3.65 17.19 -15.36
N HIS A 243 4.64 16.67 -16.06
CA HIS A 243 5.75 17.41 -16.65
C HIS A 243 5.55 17.70 -18.14
N GLY A 244 4.32 17.53 -18.65
CA GLY A 244 4.03 17.52 -20.07
C GLY A 244 4.16 16.15 -20.70
N GLY A 245 4.11 16.07 -22.02
CA GLY A 245 4.06 14.79 -22.71
C GLY A 245 2.67 14.16 -22.70
N SER A 246 2.57 12.98 -23.32
CA SER A 246 1.31 12.26 -23.48
C SER A 246 1.60 10.75 -23.44
N PHE A 247 0.91 10.02 -22.59
CA PHE A 247 1.22 8.64 -22.24
C PHE A 247 -0.01 7.75 -22.37
N THR A 248 0.18 6.52 -22.83
CA THR A 248 -0.87 5.52 -22.93
C THR A 248 -0.65 4.32 -22.02
N SER A 249 0.47 4.30 -21.26
CA SER A 249 0.75 3.27 -20.26
C SER A 249 1.39 3.89 -19.03
N PHE A 250 1.19 3.27 -17.86
CA PHE A 250 1.85 3.69 -16.63
C PHE A 250 3.37 3.54 -16.74
N GLY A 251 3.85 2.50 -17.42
CA GLY A 251 5.29 2.25 -17.57
C GLY A 251 6.02 3.38 -18.27
N ASP A 252 5.45 3.93 -19.35
CA ASP A 252 6.02 5.08 -20.04
C ASP A 252 5.97 6.34 -19.18
N TYR A 253 4.90 6.53 -18.42
CA TYR A 253 4.78 7.62 -17.47
C TYR A 253 5.78 7.51 -16.32
N SER A 254 6.01 6.31 -15.78
CA SER A 254 7.05 6.04 -14.78
C SER A 254 8.44 6.46 -15.29
N VAL A 255 8.76 6.16 -16.56
CA VAL A 255 10.01 6.61 -17.18
C VAL A 255 10.11 8.14 -17.20
N ASP A 256 9.01 8.83 -17.49
CA ASP A 256 8.96 10.29 -17.48
C ASP A 256 9.16 10.87 -16.06
N LEU A 257 8.50 10.31 -15.06
CA LEU A 257 8.70 10.70 -13.66
C LEU A 257 10.17 10.57 -13.26
N PHE A 258 10.83 9.45 -13.58
CA PHE A 258 12.24 9.23 -13.29
C PHE A 258 13.21 10.10 -14.10
N ARG A 259 12.79 10.70 -15.21
CA ARG A 259 13.56 11.70 -15.95
C ARG A 259 13.57 13.06 -15.27
N HIS A 260 12.50 13.39 -14.57
CA HIS A 260 12.31 14.69 -13.95
C HIS A 260 12.65 14.73 -12.46
N ILE A 261 12.99 13.58 -11.85
CA ILE A 261 13.37 13.54 -10.44
C ILE A 261 14.69 14.31 -10.20
N THR A 262 14.68 15.13 -9.15
CA THR A 262 15.83 15.96 -8.77
C THR A 262 16.73 15.30 -7.73
N HIS A 263 16.19 14.37 -6.94
CA HIS A 263 16.93 13.68 -5.87
C HIS A 263 17.01 12.19 -6.14
N LEU A 264 18.23 11.72 -6.34
CA LEU A 264 18.55 10.29 -6.45
C LEU A 264 19.52 9.91 -5.36
N GLU A 265 19.20 8.84 -4.67
CA GLU A 265 20.07 8.22 -3.69
C GLU A 265 21.23 7.54 -4.41
N ASP A 266 22.47 7.76 -3.91
CA ASP A 266 23.70 7.28 -4.54
C ASP A 266 23.79 7.61 -6.04
N GLY A 267 23.12 8.68 -6.48
CA GLY A 267 23.09 9.14 -7.87
C GLY A 267 22.35 8.24 -8.86
N CYS A 268 21.72 7.16 -8.41
CA CYS A 268 21.10 6.18 -9.32
C CYS A 268 19.86 5.45 -8.79
N PHE A 269 19.51 5.59 -7.52
CA PHE A 269 18.34 4.96 -6.90
C PHE A 269 17.31 5.99 -6.46
N ARG A 270 16.05 5.56 -6.39
CA ARG A 270 14.98 6.24 -5.68
C ARG A 270 14.21 5.23 -4.85
N SER A 271 14.07 5.51 -3.55
CA SER A 271 13.20 4.72 -2.69
C SER A 271 11.75 4.91 -3.11
N LEU A 272 11.02 3.80 -3.19
CA LEU A 272 9.57 3.75 -3.42
C LEU A 272 8.91 3.40 -2.09
N PHE A 273 8.93 4.35 -1.16
CA PHE A 273 8.52 4.16 0.23
C PHE A 273 7.11 3.62 0.34
N ASP A 274 6.16 4.25 -0.35
CA ASP A 274 4.72 3.98 -0.28
C ASP A 274 4.36 2.60 -0.81
N MET A 275 5.11 2.14 -1.82
CA MET A 275 4.89 0.83 -2.42
C MET A 275 5.08 -0.30 -1.42
N ALA A 276 5.99 -0.14 -0.44
CA ALA A 276 6.20 -1.12 0.62
C ALA A 276 4.97 -1.28 1.52
N ALA A 277 4.21 -0.21 1.76
CA ALA A 277 2.97 -0.26 2.52
C ALA A 277 1.88 -1.07 1.80
N VAL A 278 1.76 -0.91 0.49
CA VAL A 278 0.85 -1.74 -0.34
C VAL A 278 1.31 -3.20 -0.31
N ALA A 279 2.62 -3.44 -0.46
CA ALA A 279 3.21 -4.77 -0.55
C ALA A 279 2.95 -5.62 0.70
N ILE A 280 3.09 -5.06 1.92
CA ILE A 280 2.85 -5.81 3.16
C ILE A 280 1.36 -6.07 3.44
N VAL A 281 0.46 -5.26 2.89
CA VAL A 281 -0.98 -5.57 2.93
C VAL A 281 -1.29 -6.72 1.97
N LYS A 282 -0.60 -6.81 0.83
CA LYS A 282 -0.69 -7.92 -0.13
C LYS A 282 -0.12 -9.21 0.44
N ASP A 283 1.11 -9.15 0.92
CA ASP A 283 1.82 -10.29 1.50
C ASP A 283 2.62 -9.86 2.73
N PRO A 284 2.08 -10.09 3.95
CA PRO A 284 2.74 -9.72 5.19
C PRO A 284 4.09 -10.41 5.44
N SER A 285 4.41 -11.47 4.71
CA SER A 285 5.69 -12.19 4.85
C SER A 285 6.89 -11.40 4.32
N TRP A 286 6.66 -10.33 3.56
CA TRP A 286 7.71 -9.48 3.00
C TRP A 286 8.26 -8.42 3.97
N ALA A 287 7.80 -8.43 5.22
CA ALA A 287 8.40 -7.60 6.27
C ALA A 287 8.22 -8.24 7.65
N GLY A 288 8.97 -7.75 8.63
CA GLY A 288 8.83 -8.11 10.02
C GLY A 288 7.79 -7.23 10.72
N ALA A 289 6.78 -7.84 11.35
CA ALA A 289 5.82 -7.16 12.18
C ALA A 289 6.24 -7.25 13.65
N VAL A 290 6.45 -6.12 14.31
CA VAL A 290 6.82 -6.05 15.72
C VAL A 290 5.74 -5.32 16.50
N GLU A 291 5.13 -5.99 17.46
CA GLU A 291 4.16 -5.36 18.36
C GLU A 291 4.88 -4.63 19.49
N ILE A 292 4.62 -3.34 19.63
CA ILE A 292 5.22 -2.51 20.69
C ILE A 292 4.11 -1.80 21.49
N PRO A 293 4.36 -1.47 22.80
CA PRO A 293 3.52 -0.53 23.52
C PRO A 293 3.43 0.78 22.75
N CYS A 294 2.21 1.31 22.56
CA CYS A 294 2.00 2.51 21.78
C CYS A 294 2.84 3.67 22.32
N PRO A 295 3.78 4.22 21.56
CA PRO A 295 4.63 5.33 21.97
C PRO A 295 3.86 6.65 21.88
N ARG A 296 4.51 7.74 22.28
CA ARG A 296 4.03 9.10 22.11
C ARG A 296 5.07 9.91 21.32
N TYR A 297 4.60 10.79 20.44
CA TYR A 297 5.48 11.74 19.78
C TYR A 297 5.31 13.13 20.40
N THR A 298 6.36 13.67 21.00
CA THR A 298 6.31 14.95 21.68
C THR A 298 7.66 15.67 21.61
N ASN A 299 7.63 16.99 21.47
CA ASN A 299 8.83 17.83 21.32
C ASN A 299 9.78 17.38 20.20
N GLY A 300 9.22 16.81 19.12
CA GLY A 300 10.01 16.34 17.99
C GLY A 300 10.70 14.98 18.17
N GLU A 301 10.33 14.21 19.21
CA GLU A 301 10.93 12.91 19.52
C GLU A 301 9.89 11.87 19.89
N TRP A 302 10.21 10.60 19.62
CA TRP A 302 9.44 9.47 20.11
C TRP A 302 9.76 9.18 21.57
N VAL A 303 8.72 9.08 22.38
CA VAL A 303 8.82 8.70 23.80
C VAL A 303 8.14 7.34 23.97
N GLU A 304 8.95 6.34 24.26
CA GLU A 304 8.43 5.01 24.58
C GLU A 304 7.62 4.99 25.85
N GLN A 305 6.56 4.19 25.85
CA GLN A 305 5.65 4.02 27.00
C GLN A 305 5.53 2.55 27.36
N PRO A 306 6.56 1.92 27.96
CA PRO A 306 6.56 0.48 28.23
C PRO A 306 5.37 -0.03 29.08
N GLY A 307 4.75 0.86 29.86
CA GLY A 307 3.54 0.56 30.66
C GLY A 307 2.21 0.78 29.94
N ASN A 308 2.23 1.22 28.69
CA ASN A 308 1.02 1.43 27.92
C ASN A 308 0.41 0.07 27.53
N SER A 309 -0.84 -0.16 27.94
CA SER A 309 -1.57 -1.39 27.58
C SER A 309 -1.99 -1.43 26.10
N ARG A 310 -2.16 -0.25 25.48
CA ARG A 310 -2.38 -0.15 24.04
C ARG A 310 -1.11 -0.52 23.31
N LYS A 311 -1.25 -1.31 22.25
CA LYS A 311 -0.15 -1.70 21.38
C LYS A 311 -0.42 -1.29 19.96
N ILE A 312 0.66 -1.08 19.23
CA ILE A 312 0.66 -0.86 17.78
C ILE A 312 1.62 -1.83 17.13
N THR A 313 1.44 -2.08 15.83
CA THR A 313 2.40 -2.84 15.04
C THR A 313 3.37 -1.90 14.34
N VAL A 314 4.65 -2.22 14.40
CA VAL A 314 5.71 -1.55 13.63
C VAL A 314 6.21 -2.53 12.58
N TRP A 315 6.17 -2.14 11.32
CA TRP A 315 6.70 -2.90 10.20
C TRP A 315 8.14 -2.49 9.89
N GLU A 316 9.00 -3.49 9.76
CA GLU A 316 10.43 -3.30 9.52
C GLU A 316 11.04 -4.48 8.74
N ASN A 317 12.30 -4.35 8.33
CA ASN A 317 13.06 -5.43 7.65
C ASN A 317 12.36 -5.92 6.38
N PHE A 318 12.07 -5.00 5.47
CA PHE A 318 11.36 -5.27 4.22
C PHE A 318 12.21 -6.10 3.26
N ASP A 319 11.63 -7.14 2.68
CA ASP A 319 12.22 -7.88 1.56
C ASP A 319 12.08 -7.06 0.27
N ALA A 320 13.04 -6.15 0.09
CA ALA A 320 13.05 -5.23 -1.04
C ALA A 320 13.16 -5.95 -2.40
N GLU A 321 13.81 -7.12 -2.44
CA GLU A 321 13.94 -7.91 -3.66
C GLU A 321 12.59 -8.53 -4.05
N ALA A 322 11.90 -9.15 -3.11
CA ALA A 322 10.58 -9.73 -3.32
C ALA A 322 9.58 -8.66 -3.75
N ILE A 323 9.53 -7.51 -3.03
CA ILE A 323 8.62 -6.40 -3.31
C ILE A 323 8.87 -5.83 -4.71
N MET A 324 10.11 -5.52 -5.05
CA MET A 324 10.45 -4.96 -6.37
C MET A 324 10.23 -5.97 -7.50
N SER A 325 10.49 -7.26 -7.27
CA SER A 325 10.21 -8.32 -8.25
C SER A 325 8.72 -8.44 -8.52
N ASP A 326 7.91 -8.44 -7.49
CA ASP A 326 6.45 -8.54 -7.58
C ASP A 326 5.84 -7.29 -8.27
N PHE A 327 6.35 -6.11 -7.96
CA PHE A 327 5.95 -4.87 -8.65
C PHE A 327 6.12 -4.98 -10.17
N TYR A 328 7.30 -5.38 -10.64
CA TYR A 328 7.53 -5.54 -12.07
C TYR A 328 6.66 -6.65 -12.68
N SER A 329 6.52 -7.78 -12.00
CA SER A 329 5.68 -8.89 -12.47
C SER A 329 4.22 -8.49 -12.60
N THR A 330 3.70 -7.71 -11.64
CA THR A 330 2.34 -7.17 -11.68
C THR A 330 2.09 -6.32 -12.93
N LEU A 331 3.04 -5.45 -13.29
CA LEU A 331 2.93 -4.63 -14.50
C LEU A 331 3.06 -5.46 -15.78
N GLU A 332 3.96 -6.44 -15.80
CA GLU A 332 4.14 -7.35 -16.93
C GLU A 332 2.86 -8.19 -17.16
N GLU A 333 2.26 -8.75 -16.10
CA GLU A 333 1.02 -9.51 -16.18
C GLU A 333 -0.16 -8.66 -16.66
N ALA A 334 -0.29 -7.43 -16.16
CA ALA A 334 -1.34 -6.51 -16.59
C ALA A 334 -1.20 -6.11 -18.06
N THR A 335 0.03 -6.02 -18.58
CA THR A 335 0.31 -5.77 -19.99
C THR A 335 -0.18 -6.93 -20.88
N ILE A 336 0.11 -8.17 -20.45
CA ILE A 336 -0.29 -9.38 -21.19
C ILE A 336 -1.80 -9.55 -21.17
N ALA A 337 -2.46 -9.34 -20.04
CA ALA A 337 -3.90 -9.46 -19.91
C ALA A 337 -4.65 -8.50 -20.84
N ALA A 338 -4.22 -7.23 -20.92
CA ALA A 338 -4.81 -6.24 -21.81
C ALA A 338 -4.67 -6.61 -23.30
N GLY A 339 -3.51 -7.21 -23.70
CA GLY A 339 -3.30 -7.66 -25.07
C GLY A 339 -4.03 -8.94 -25.46
N SER A 340 -4.60 -9.67 -24.50
CA SER A 340 -5.37 -10.91 -24.77
C SER A 340 -6.86 -10.64 -25.03
N ASP A 341 -7.34 -9.45 -24.74
CA ASP A 341 -8.75 -9.05 -24.91
C ASP A 341 -9.00 -8.36 -26.29
N GLU A 342 -7.92 -8.16 -27.08
CA GLU A 342 -7.99 -7.69 -28.48
C GLU A 342 -8.02 -8.89 -29.46
#